data_184c024eb94c709873142fec1ef6e819
#
_entry.id   184c024eb94c709873142fec1ef6e819
#
_cell.length_a   1.000
_cell.length_b   1.000
_cell.length_c   1.000
_cell.angle_alpha   90.00
_cell.angle_beta   90.00
_cell.angle_gamma   90.00
#
_symmetry.space_group_name_H-M   'P 1'
#
loop_
_entity.id
_entity.type
_entity.pdbx_description
1 polymer ?
#
loop_
_entity_poly.entity_id
_entity_poly.type
_entity_poly.pdbx_seq_one_letter_code
_entity_poly.pdbx_strand_id
1 'polypeptide(L)'
;DRSRDRFRMSQSKSDSFDAYVLADMVRSDHARLRALQPDSEQAQELKMLTRDHHRLGRHKTRIRNLLDRTLKEYYPRPLEVFADLESKIALDFLTKYPTPQALSNLSRREWNRFATREHHLGKERCEQLWEELNKPQLKVPEHVVRAKSQLLAVLVGQLKTLSEAVDSYSQK
;
A
#
# COMPACT_ATOMS: atom_id res chain seq x y z
N ASP A 1 -17.50 16.40 25.37
CA ASP A 1 -16.85 17.46 26.17
C ASP A 1 -17.85 18.22 27.07
N ARG A 2 -19.10 18.47 26.64
CA ARG A 2 -20.10 19.19 27.47
C ARG A 2 -20.38 18.57 28.84
N SER A 3 -20.30 17.25 29.01
CA SER A 3 -20.52 16.60 30.30
C SER A 3 -19.36 16.83 31.27
N ARG A 4 -18.15 17.00 30.75
CA ARG A 4 -16.92 17.30 31.49
C ARG A 4 -16.95 18.74 32.06
N ASP A 5 -17.53 19.69 31.30
CA ASP A 5 -17.62 21.10 31.67
C ASP A 5 -18.49 21.34 32.90
N ARG A 6 -19.40 20.38 33.26
CA ARG A 6 -20.22 20.44 34.47
C ARG A 6 -19.39 20.28 35.76
N PHE A 7 -18.24 19.63 35.69
CA PHE A 7 -17.45 19.23 36.87
C PHE A 7 -16.15 20.01 37.02
N ARG A 8 -15.61 20.59 35.96
CA ARG A 8 -14.33 21.29 36.00
C ARG A 8 -14.12 22.26 34.84
N MET A 9 -13.71 23.49 35.17
CA MET A 9 -13.33 24.48 34.15
C MET A 9 -11.92 24.28 33.56
N SER A 10 -11.09 23.43 34.17
CA SER A 10 -9.73 23.17 33.68
C SER A 10 -9.72 22.09 32.60
N GLN A 11 -9.02 22.34 31.49
CA GLN A 11 -8.88 21.41 30.35
C GLN A 11 -7.84 20.29 30.60
N SER A 12 -7.33 20.13 31.81
CA SER A 12 -6.36 19.07 32.15
C SER A 12 -7.00 17.69 31.94
N LYS A 13 -6.37 16.87 31.08
CA LYS A 13 -6.78 15.49 30.83
C LYS A 13 -6.32 14.59 31.99
N SER A 14 -7.24 13.84 32.55
CA SER A 14 -6.99 12.84 33.59
C SER A 14 -7.93 11.68 33.40
N ASP A 15 -7.38 10.47 33.24
CA ASP A 15 -8.17 9.24 33.02
C ASP A 15 -9.10 8.95 34.21
N SER A 16 -8.64 9.22 35.45
CA SER A 16 -9.46 9.06 36.67
C SER A 16 -10.64 10.02 36.71
N PHE A 17 -10.46 11.26 36.23
CA PHE A 17 -11.53 12.22 36.16
C PHE A 17 -12.53 11.88 35.03
N ASP A 18 -12.05 11.41 33.90
CA ASP A 18 -12.90 10.97 32.79
C ASP A 18 -13.72 9.73 33.21
N ALA A 19 -13.12 8.80 33.91
CA ALA A 19 -13.85 7.66 34.48
C ALA A 19 -14.93 8.09 35.50
N TYR A 20 -14.62 9.06 36.36
CA TYR A 20 -15.61 9.62 37.30
C TYR A 20 -16.80 10.28 36.57
N VAL A 21 -16.52 11.13 35.55
CA VAL A 21 -17.56 11.79 34.76
C VAL A 21 -18.44 10.77 34.05
N LEU A 22 -17.85 9.72 33.44
CA LEU A 22 -18.60 8.66 32.79
C LEU A 22 -19.47 7.87 33.78
N ALA A 23 -18.95 7.55 34.96
CA ALA A 23 -19.70 6.86 36.01
C ALA A 23 -20.87 7.71 36.51
N ASP A 24 -20.67 9.02 36.70
CA ASP A 24 -21.74 9.93 37.14
C ASP A 24 -22.80 10.11 36.02
N MET A 25 -22.41 10.19 34.75
CA MET A 25 -23.37 10.18 33.63
C MET A 25 -24.24 8.93 33.63
N VAL A 26 -23.64 7.75 33.79
CA VAL A 26 -24.41 6.50 33.85
C VAL A 26 -25.33 6.50 35.05
N ARG A 27 -24.89 6.97 36.22
CA ARG A 27 -25.68 7.03 37.43
C ARG A 27 -26.88 7.99 37.32
N SER A 28 -26.66 9.18 36.75
CA SER A 28 -27.70 10.26 36.70
C SER A 28 -28.62 10.15 35.48
N ASP A 29 -28.11 9.72 34.34
CA ASP A 29 -28.81 9.72 33.06
C ASP A 29 -29.09 8.31 32.49
N HIS A 30 -28.93 7.22 33.27
CA HIS A 30 -29.08 5.86 32.78
C HIS A 30 -30.40 5.60 32.04
N ALA A 31 -31.49 6.21 32.48
CA ALA A 31 -32.82 6.07 31.86
C ALA A 31 -32.88 6.72 30.46
N ARG A 32 -31.98 7.65 30.16
CA ARG A 32 -31.87 8.34 28.85
C ARG A 32 -30.81 7.72 27.96
N LEU A 33 -29.92 6.90 28.52
CA LEU A 33 -28.88 6.22 27.78
C LEU A 33 -29.44 4.94 27.13
N ARG A 34 -29.26 4.82 25.84
CA ARG A 34 -29.62 3.60 25.13
C ARG A 34 -28.54 2.55 25.34
N ALA A 35 -28.88 1.43 25.95
CA ALA A 35 -27.98 0.29 26.05
C ALA A 35 -27.59 -0.20 24.66
N LEU A 36 -26.27 -0.35 24.44
CA LEU A 36 -25.77 -0.98 23.24
C LEU A 36 -26.07 -2.47 23.31
N GLN A 37 -26.79 -2.97 22.32
CA GLN A 37 -26.97 -4.40 22.14
C GLN A 37 -25.66 -5.01 21.66
N PRO A 38 -25.27 -6.19 22.15
CA PRO A 38 -24.12 -6.90 21.62
C PRO A 38 -24.30 -7.14 20.11
N ASP A 39 -23.23 -6.96 19.36
CA ASP A 39 -23.27 -7.30 17.94
C ASP A 39 -23.52 -8.81 17.78
N SER A 40 -24.24 -9.18 16.73
CA SER A 40 -24.34 -10.58 16.31
C SER A 40 -22.94 -11.13 15.96
N GLU A 41 -22.76 -12.44 16.02
CA GLU A 41 -21.50 -13.09 15.63
C GLU A 41 -21.06 -12.69 14.21
N GLN A 42 -22.01 -12.65 13.27
CA GLN A 42 -21.78 -12.20 11.89
C GLN A 42 -21.30 -10.74 11.83
N ALA A 43 -21.90 -9.85 12.62
CA ALA A 43 -21.47 -8.45 12.68
C ALA A 43 -20.08 -8.31 13.30
N GLN A 44 -19.74 -9.13 14.28
CA GLN A 44 -18.40 -9.17 14.87
C GLN A 44 -17.36 -9.69 13.87
N GLU A 45 -17.68 -10.77 13.15
CA GLU A 45 -16.83 -11.33 12.10
C GLU A 45 -16.57 -10.28 11.01
N LEU A 46 -17.61 -9.63 10.47
CA LEU A 46 -17.48 -8.59 9.47
C LEU A 46 -16.62 -7.43 9.94
N LYS A 47 -16.76 -7.00 11.20
CA LYS A 47 -15.89 -5.97 11.80
C LYS A 47 -14.43 -6.40 11.85
N MET A 48 -14.15 -7.66 12.19
CA MET A 48 -12.78 -8.19 12.21
C MET A 48 -12.19 -8.23 10.80
N LEU A 49 -12.91 -8.81 9.83
CA LEU A 49 -12.50 -8.88 8.43
C LEU A 49 -12.21 -7.48 7.85
N THR A 50 -13.10 -6.53 8.09
CA THR A 50 -12.92 -5.15 7.63
C THR A 50 -11.67 -4.49 8.23
N ARG A 51 -11.43 -4.68 9.53
CA ARG A 51 -10.21 -4.16 10.20
C ARG A 51 -8.94 -4.76 9.61
N ASP A 52 -8.95 -6.07 9.35
CA ASP A 52 -7.78 -6.75 8.80
C ASP A 52 -7.54 -6.37 7.35
N HIS A 53 -8.57 -6.24 6.52
CA HIS A 53 -8.49 -5.67 5.18
C HIS A 53 -7.85 -4.27 5.20
N HIS A 54 -8.31 -3.38 6.08
CA HIS A 54 -7.71 -2.04 6.23
C HIS A 54 -6.26 -2.07 6.70
N ARG A 55 -5.88 -3.02 7.57
CA ARG A 55 -4.48 -3.19 8.02
C ARG A 55 -3.58 -3.61 6.85
N LEU A 56 -4.02 -4.61 6.08
CA LEU A 56 -3.29 -5.09 4.90
C LEU A 56 -3.15 -3.98 3.84
N GLY A 57 -4.22 -3.22 3.57
CA GLY A 57 -4.18 -2.08 2.65
C GLY A 57 -3.18 -1.00 3.07
N ARG A 58 -3.14 -0.65 4.36
CA ARG A 58 -2.11 0.30 4.87
C ARG A 58 -0.70 -0.26 4.77
N HIS A 59 -0.51 -1.56 5.00
CA HIS A 59 0.79 -2.20 4.85
C HIS A 59 1.23 -2.18 3.38
N LYS A 60 0.35 -2.56 2.46
CA LYS A 60 0.58 -2.48 1.00
C LYS A 60 1.01 -1.08 0.57
N THR A 61 0.32 -0.03 1.03
CA THR A 61 0.67 1.36 0.75
C THR A 61 2.07 1.73 1.25
N ARG A 62 2.47 1.26 2.45
CA ARG A 62 3.83 1.49 2.98
C ARG A 62 4.90 0.84 2.11
N ILE A 63 4.70 -0.40 1.70
CA ILE A 63 5.65 -1.12 0.85
C ILE A 63 5.73 -0.46 -0.53
N ARG A 64 4.60 -0.08 -1.13
CA ARG A 64 4.56 0.67 -2.39
C ARG A 64 5.33 1.98 -2.31
N ASN A 65 5.17 2.75 -1.23
CA ASN A 65 5.89 4.01 -1.06
C ASN A 65 7.40 3.79 -0.83
N LEU A 66 7.79 2.70 -0.17
CA LEU A 66 9.19 2.33 -0.02
C LEU A 66 9.79 1.88 -1.36
N LEU A 67 9.05 1.14 -2.18
CA LEU A 67 9.43 0.75 -3.53
C LEU A 67 9.65 1.98 -4.43
N ASP A 68 8.71 2.92 -4.43
CA ASP A 68 8.81 4.20 -5.16
C ASP A 68 10.08 4.96 -4.77
N ARG A 69 10.33 5.12 -3.47
CA ARG A 69 11.54 5.77 -2.96
C ARG A 69 12.81 5.03 -3.38
N THR A 70 12.82 3.71 -3.26
CA THR A 70 13.96 2.88 -3.65
C THR A 70 14.29 3.03 -5.14
N LEU A 71 13.26 3.01 -6.01
CA LEU A 71 13.44 3.22 -7.44
C LEU A 71 13.99 4.61 -7.77
N LYS A 72 13.53 5.66 -7.11
CA LYS A 72 14.06 7.03 -7.27
C LYS A 72 15.54 7.14 -6.98
N GLU A 73 16.07 6.33 -6.08
CA GLU A 73 17.47 6.36 -5.69
C GLU A 73 18.43 5.75 -6.74
N TYR A 74 17.98 4.77 -7.52
CA TYR A 74 18.90 4.07 -8.43
C TYR A 74 18.34 3.70 -9.80
N TYR A 75 17.01 3.60 -9.94
CA TYR A 75 16.36 3.14 -11.16
C TYR A 75 15.01 3.83 -11.39
N PRO A 76 15.00 5.16 -11.66
CA PRO A 76 13.76 5.92 -11.75
C PRO A 76 12.92 5.59 -13.00
N ARG A 77 13.50 5.02 -14.06
CA ARG A 77 12.81 4.75 -15.33
C ARG A 77 11.47 4.00 -15.19
N PRO A 78 11.33 2.94 -14.39
CA PRO A 78 10.04 2.29 -14.18
C PRO A 78 8.94 3.21 -13.66
N LEU A 79 9.28 4.26 -12.89
CA LEU A 79 8.31 5.22 -12.37
C LEU A 79 7.73 6.14 -13.45
N GLU A 80 8.52 6.40 -14.49
CA GLU A 80 8.09 7.23 -15.63
C GLU A 80 7.24 6.40 -16.61
N VAL A 81 7.52 5.11 -16.70
CA VAL A 81 6.89 4.17 -17.64
C VAL A 81 5.57 3.62 -17.12
N PHE A 82 5.54 3.23 -15.84
CA PHE A 82 4.37 2.62 -15.23
C PHE A 82 3.67 3.61 -14.30
N ALA A 83 2.48 4.05 -14.69
CA ALA A 83 1.66 4.96 -13.88
C ALA A 83 1.26 4.34 -12.53
N ASP A 84 1.10 3.02 -12.50
CA ASP A 84 0.78 2.25 -11.31
C ASP A 84 1.83 1.15 -11.06
N LEU A 85 2.61 1.31 -9.99
CA LEU A 85 3.63 0.34 -9.56
C LEU A 85 3.02 -0.95 -8.97
N GLU A 86 1.75 -0.94 -8.61
CA GLU A 86 1.04 -2.10 -8.09
C GLU A 86 0.46 -2.98 -9.19
N SER A 87 0.44 -2.48 -10.42
CA SER A 87 -0.05 -3.23 -11.58
C SER A 87 0.79 -4.48 -11.82
N LYS A 88 0.13 -5.56 -12.27
CA LYS A 88 0.79 -6.83 -12.58
C LYS A 88 1.97 -6.65 -13.54
N ILE A 89 1.80 -5.84 -14.58
CA ILE A 89 2.86 -5.57 -15.57
C ILE A 89 4.08 -4.89 -14.93
N ALA A 90 3.87 -3.90 -14.04
CA ALA A 90 4.96 -3.21 -13.36
C ALA A 90 5.74 -4.16 -12.42
N LEU A 91 5.03 -4.94 -11.62
CA LEU A 91 5.64 -5.90 -10.69
C LEU A 91 6.39 -7.02 -11.41
N ASP A 92 5.84 -7.53 -12.52
CA ASP A 92 6.50 -8.55 -13.34
C ASP A 92 7.71 -7.97 -14.08
N PHE A 93 7.61 -6.74 -14.58
CA PHE A 93 8.73 -6.02 -15.17
C PHE A 93 9.88 -5.84 -14.17
N LEU A 94 9.60 -5.33 -12.98
CA LEU A 94 10.60 -5.13 -11.93
C LEU A 94 11.22 -6.45 -11.44
N THR A 95 10.45 -7.54 -11.46
CA THR A 95 10.97 -8.88 -11.17
C THR A 95 11.99 -9.33 -12.22
N LYS A 96 11.69 -9.09 -13.50
CA LYS A 96 12.48 -9.57 -14.63
C LYS A 96 13.67 -8.66 -14.96
N TYR A 97 13.48 -7.34 -14.78
CA TYR A 97 14.46 -6.29 -15.10
C TYR A 97 14.72 -5.37 -13.90
N PRO A 98 15.32 -5.86 -12.81
CA PRO A 98 15.45 -5.14 -11.55
C PRO A 98 16.53 -4.05 -11.55
N THR A 99 17.28 -3.88 -12.62
CA THR A 99 18.41 -2.94 -12.70
C THR A 99 18.43 -2.19 -14.04
N PRO A 100 19.05 -0.99 -14.08
CA PRO A 100 19.31 -0.28 -15.33
C PRO A 100 20.07 -1.09 -16.37
N GLN A 101 21.02 -1.94 -15.91
CA GLN A 101 21.80 -2.81 -16.78
C GLN A 101 20.93 -3.92 -17.40
N ALA A 102 20.04 -4.52 -16.61
CA ALA A 102 19.08 -5.51 -17.13
C ALA A 102 18.16 -4.89 -18.18
N LEU A 103 17.71 -3.63 -17.96
CA LEU A 103 16.94 -2.88 -18.95
C LEU A 103 17.74 -2.62 -20.23
N SER A 104 19.01 -2.21 -20.12
CA SER A 104 19.87 -1.93 -21.29
C SER A 104 20.08 -3.16 -22.18
N ASN A 105 19.97 -4.36 -21.62
CA ASN A 105 20.06 -5.63 -22.33
C ASN A 105 18.74 -6.12 -22.91
N LEU A 106 17.63 -5.41 -22.61
CA LEU A 106 16.30 -5.78 -23.10
C LEU A 106 16.18 -5.51 -24.60
N SER A 107 16.01 -6.58 -25.37
CA SER A 107 15.77 -6.47 -26.80
C SER A 107 14.31 -6.10 -27.10
N ARG A 108 14.08 -5.44 -28.27
CA ARG A 108 12.74 -5.13 -28.75
C ARG A 108 11.84 -6.36 -28.87
N ARG A 109 12.42 -7.50 -29.27
CA ARG A 109 11.69 -8.77 -29.41
C ARG A 109 11.22 -9.30 -28.05
N GLU A 110 12.06 -9.22 -27.03
CA GLU A 110 11.72 -9.63 -25.65
C GLU A 110 10.67 -8.70 -25.05
N TRP A 111 10.82 -7.39 -25.25
CA TRP A 111 9.80 -6.41 -24.83
C TRP A 111 8.44 -6.73 -25.45
N ASN A 112 8.37 -6.91 -26.76
CA ASN A 112 7.12 -7.23 -27.45
C ASN A 112 6.51 -8.53 -26.93
N ARG A 113 7.31 -9.55 -26.65
CA ARG A 113 6.82 -10.79 -26.02
C ARG A 113 6.24 -10.52 -24.65
N PHE A 114 6.95 -9.82 -23.79
CA PHE A 114 6.52 -9.46 -22.45
C PHE A 114 5.24 -8.61 -22.49
N ALA A 115 5.24 -7.51 -23.24
CA ALA A 115 4.15 -6.56 -23.24
C ALA A 115 2.86 -7.09 -23.89
N THR A 116 2.99 -7.76 -25.06
CA THR A 116 1.80 -8.20 -25.81
C THR A 116 1.32 -9.60 -25.46
N ARG A 117 2.24 -10.56 -25.25
CA ARG A 117 1.83 -11.95 -24.97
C ARG A 117 1.56 -12.22 -23.50
N GLU A 118 2.37 -11.65 -22.60
CA GLU A 118 2.25 -11.89 -21.15
C GLU A 118 1.26 -10.92 -20.49
N HIS A 119 1.15 -9.68 -21.03
CA HIS A 119 0.32 -8.62 -20.45
C HIS A 119 -0.76 -8.03 -21.37
N HIS A 120 -0.91 -8.58 -22.57
CA HIS A 120 -1.97 -8.22 -23.54
C HIS A 120 -2.07 -6.72 -23.85
N LEU A 121 -0.96 -5.99 -23.85
CA LEU A 121 -0.94 -4.60 -24.23
C LEU A 121 -1.21 -4.42 -25.72
N GLY A 122 -2.01 -3.41 -26.06
CA GLY A 122 -2.20 -2.98 -27.43
C GLY A 122 -0.90 -2.46 -28.07
N LYS A 123 -0.77 -2.58 -29.39
CA LYS A 123 0.46 -2.25 -30.13
C LYS A 123 0.92 -0.83 -29.87
N GLU A 124 0.01 0.14 -29.95
CA GLU A 124 0.33 1.56 -29.73
C GLU A 124 0.90 1.81 -28.33
N ARG A 125 0.27 1.25 -27.29
CA ARG A 125 0.76 1.39 -25.91
C ARG A 125 2.09 0.69 -25.69
N CYS A 126 2.28 -0.46 -26.31
CA CYS A 126 3.55 -1.19 -26.29
C CYS A 126 4.70 -0.36 -26.88
N GLU A 127 4.43 0.36 -27.99
CA GLU A 127 5.38 1.27 -28.65
C GLU A 127 5.72 2.45 -27.76
N GLN A 128 4.73 3.15 -27.24
CA GLN A 128 4.93 4.29 -26.34
C GLN A 128 5.79 3.93 -25.13
N LEU A 129 5.47 2.80 -24.46
CA LEU A 129 6.26 2.36 -23.30
C LEU A 129 7.68 1.95 -23.67
N TRP A 130 7.88 1.38 -24.86
CA TRP A 130 9.21 1.07 -25.36
C TRP A 130 10.07 2.31 -25.57
N GLU A 131 9.51 3.34 -26.17
CA GLU A 131 10.19 4.62 -26.36
C GLU A 131 10.59 5.24 -25.02
N GLU A 132 9.67 5.24 -24.04
CA GLU A 132 9.94 5.72 -22.68
C GLU A 132 11.06 4.90 -21.99
N LEU A 133 11.05 3.58 -22.11
CA LEU A 133 12.06 2.71 -21.53
C LEU A 133 13.48 3.00 -22.07
N ASN A 134 13.60 3.39 -23.33
CA ASN A 134 14.88 3.62 -23.99
C ASN A 134 15.42 5.06 -23.82
N LYS A 135 14.70 5.96 -23.16
CA LYS A 135 15.22 7.29 -22.88
C LYS A 135 16.48 7.23 -22.00
N PRO A 136 17.44 8.14 -22.19
CA PRO A 136 18.63 8.20 -21.35
C PRO A 136 18.27 8.32 -19.87
N GLN A 137 19.03 7.65 -19.03
CA GLN A 137 18.88 7.74 -17.57
C GLN A 137 20.24 8.00 -16.90
N LEU A 138 20.20 8.53 -15.68
CA LEU A 138 21.40 8.81 -14.90
C LEU A 138 22.17 7.52 -14.60
N LYS A 139 23.49 7.60 -14.70
CA LYS A 139 24.38 6.51 -14.31
C LYS A 139 24.53 6.51 -12.79
N VAL A 140 24.22 5.41 -12.18
CA VAL A 140 24.35 5.19 -10.73
C VAL A 140 25.52 4.25 -10.46
N PRO A 141 26.32 4.46 -9.39
CA PRO A 141 27.42 3.57 -9.03
C PRO A 141 26.95 2.12 -8.85
N GLU A 142 27.76 1.17 -9.32
CA GLU A 142 27.39 -0.25 -9.35
C GLU A 142 27.09 -0.84 -7.95
N HIS A 143 27.83 -0.42 -6.93
CA HIS A 143 27.59 -0.86 -5.55
C HIS A 143 26.21 -0.45 -5.02
N VAL A 144 25.71 0.74 -5.44
CA VAL A 144 24.35 1.20 -5.09
C VAL A 144 23.31 0.35 -5.81
N VAL A 145 23.52 0.08 -7.12
CA VAL A 145 22.62 -0.77 -7.91
C VAL A 145 22.51 -2.17 -7.29
N ARG A 146 23.63 -2.79 -6.92
CA ARG A 146 23.65 -4.12 -6.27
C ARG A 146 22.87 -4.14 -4.97
N ALA A 147 23.13 -3.16 -4.08
CA ALA A 147 22.45 -3.10 -2.79
C ALA A 147 20.93 -2.84 -2.93
N LYS A 148 20.57 -1.90 -3.79
CA LYS A 148 19.16 -1.48 -3.94
C LYS A 148 18.33 -2.49 -4.75
N SER A 149 18.91 -3.19 -5.70
CA SER A 149 18.21 -4.25 -6.43
C SER A 149 17.82 -5.44 -5.55
N GLN A 150 18.62 -5.76 -4.52
CA GLN A 150 18.24 -6.77 -3.52
C GLN A 150 17.01 -6.34 -2.73
N LEU A 151 17.00 -5.09 -2.26
CA LEU A 151 15.83 -4.53 -1.55
C LEU A 151 14.60 -4.51 -2.47
N LEU A 152 14.78 -4.08 -3.72
CA LEU A 152 13.70 -4.06 -4.72
C LEU A 152 13.05 -5.45 -4.86
N ALA A 153 13.84 -6.51 -4.99
CA ALA A 153 13.32 -7.86 -5.14
C ALA A 153 12.43 -8.28 -3.95
N VAL A 154 12.85 -7.93 -2.73
CA VAL A 154 12.06 -8.17 -1.51
C VAL A 154 10.75 -7.39 -1.54
N LEU A 155 10.80 -6.08 -1.87
CA LEU A 155 9.62 -5.22 -1.89
C LEU A 155 8.59 -5.64 -2.95
N VAL A 156 9.06 -6.03 -4.14
CA VAL A 156 8.19 -6.54 -5.21
C VAL A 156 7.52 -7.85 -4.78
N GLY A 157 8.25 -8.77 -4.15
CA GLY A 157 7.68 -10.00 -3.60
C GLY A 157 6.61 -9.73 -2.55
N GLN A 158 6.88 -8.83 -1.60
CA GLN A 158 5.91 -8.41 -0.58
C GLN A 158 4.66 -7.78 -1.19
N LEU A 159 4.81 -6.90 -2.21
CA LEU A 159 3.66 -6.28 -2.88
C LEU A 159 2.78 -7.30 -3.59
N LYS A 160 3.36 -8.29 -4.27
CA LYS A 160 2.59 -9.37 -4.91
C LYS A 160 1.75 -10.12 -3.88
N THR A 161 2.37 -10.59 -2.80
CA THR A 161 1.67 -11.31 -1.72
C THR A 161 0.59 -10.47 -1.05
N LEU A 162 0.88 -9.20 -0.76
CA LEU A 162 -0.09 -8.29 -0.13
C LEU A 162 -1.26 -7.96 -1.07
N SER A 163 -1.03 -7.84 -2.39
CA SER A 163 -2.12 -7.64 -3.35
C SER A 163 -3.06 -8.83 -3.38
N GLU A 164 -2.52 -10.04 -3.48
CA GLU A 164 -3.31 -11.28 -3.43
C GLU A 164 -4.10 -11.41 -2.12
N ALA A 165 -3.47 -11.06 -0.98
CA ALA A 165 -4.14 -11.07 0.31
C ALA A 165 -5.31 -10.07 0.36
N VAL A 166 -5.10 -8.82 -0.05
CA VAL A 166 -6.15 -7.77 -0.07
C VAL A 166 -7.30 -8.20 -0.98
N ASP A 167 -7.01 -8.73 -2.16
CA ASP A 167 -8.03 -9.19 -3.10
C ASP A 167 -8.87 -10.35 -2.51
N SER A 168 -8.24 -11.27 -1.77
CA SER A 168 -8.94 -12.37 -1.11
C SER A 168 -9.90 -11.92 -0.01
N TYR A 169 -9.58 -10.81 0.69
CA TYR A 169 -10.48 -10.20 1.68
C TYR A 169 -11.64 -9.44 1.04
N SER A 170 -11.45 -8.90 -0.17
CA SER A 170 -12.50 -8.18 -0.91
C SER A 170 -13.57 -9.11 -1.50
N GLN A 171 -13.29 -10.42 -1.58
CA GLN A 171 -14.21 -11.42 -2.11
C GLN A 171 -15.07 -12.11 -1.02
N LYS A 172 -14.79 -11.84 0.25
CA LYS A 172 -15.55 -12.36 1.41
C LYS A 172 -16.60 -11.38 1.88
#